data_e52854d82861c42755eaed964a1f19bf
#
_entry.id   e52854d82861c42755eaed964a1f19bf
#
_cell.length_a   1.000
_cell.length_b   1.000
_cell.length_c   1.000
_cell.angle_alpha   90.00
_cell.angle_beta   90.00
_cell.angle_gamma   90.00
#
_symmetry.space_group_name_H-M   'P 1'
#
loop_
_entity.id
_entity.type
_entity.pdbx_description
1 polymer ?
#
loop_
_entity_poly.entity_id
_entity_poly.type
_entity_poly.pdbx_seq_one_letter_code
_entity_poly.pdbx_strand_id
1 'polypeptide(L)'
;VPPRPRAGQPQQWFVLRPWVFDVTLAGALLRTAPRPPVPIPVEAWARAYGLDRDPDTGRHAISLIGPGPDFNPGYAMTTDPGEPAILATLTGPDGEPAGPLLIDGCHRLYKAAVTGRAEIPAFVLTAAETLLIRSDAVLGPPRPARPPGTAQPPHHRNGGEPRC
;
A
#
# COMPACT_ATOMS: atom_id res chain seq x y z
N VAL A 1 13.96 -9.33 -15.46
CA VAL A 1 13.99 -7.88 -15.14
C VAL A 1 12.57 -7.46 -14.75
N PRO A 2 12.36 -6.87 -13.57
CA PRO A 2 11.03 -6.44 -13.17
C PRO A 2 10.50 -5.34 -14.13
N PRO A 3 9.18 -5.31 -14.40
CA PRO A 3 8.58 -4.31 -15.27
C PRO A 3 8.71 -2.91 -14.67
N ARG A 4 8.93 -1.92 -15.53
CA ARG A 4 9.06 -0.53 -15.11
C ARG A 4 7.68 0.12 -14.91
N PRO A 5 7.50 0.96 -13.87
CA PRO A 5 6.32 1.80 -13.73
C PRO A 5 6.13 2.72 -14.96
N ARG A 6 4.89 3.12 -15.23
CA ARG A 6 4.63 4.10 -16.29
C ARG A 6 5.27 5.44 -15.92
N ALA A 7 5.94 6.06 -16.87
CA ALA A 7 6.51 7.40 -16.68
C ALA A 7 5.38 8.41 -16.29
N GLY A 8 5.64 9.20 -15.25
CA GLY A 8 4.73 10.24 -14.77
C GLY A 8 3.70 9.84 -13.73
N GLN A 9 3.57 8.57 -13.37
CA GLN A 9 2.75 8.18 -12.21
C GLN A 9 3.55 8.40 -10.90
N PRO A 10 2.93 9.03 -9.87
CA PRO A 10 3.54 9.09 -8.55
C PRO A 10 3.72 7.68 -8.00
N GLN A 11 4.88 7.43 -7.42
CA GLN A 11 5.18 6.13 -6.82
C GLN A 11 4.38 5.99 -5.53
N GLN A 12 3.62 4.90 -5.40
CA GLN A 12 2.79 4.62 -4.25
C GLN A 12 3.41 3.50 -3.41
N TRP A 13 3.36 3.68 -2.10
CA TRP A 13 3.92 2.77 -1.11
C TRP A 13 2.90 2.39 -0.06
N PHE A 14 2.91 1.13 0.33
CA PHE A 14 2.20 0.66 1.52
C PHE A 14 3.22 0.25 2.58
N VAL A 15 3.07 0.76 3.80
CA VAL A 15 4.02 0.53 4.90
C VAL A 15 3.38 -0.36 5.96
N LEU A 16 3.96 -1.53 6.19
CA LEU A 16 3.69 -2.40 7.33
C LEU A 16 5.03 -2.73 7.98
N ARG A 17 5.38 -2.02 9.04
CA ARG A 17 6.68 -2.21 9.68
C ARG A 17 6.94 -3.68 10.08
N PRO A 18 8.12 -4.23 9.77
CA PRO A 18 9.33 -3.55 9.26
C PRO A 18 9.37 -3.38 7.71
N TRP A 19 8.33 -3.72 6.97
CA TRP A 19 8.33 -3.78 5.52
C TRP A 19 7.62 -2.60 4.86
N VAL A 20 8.07 -2.32 3.65
CA VAL A 20 7.45 -1.37 2.72
C VAL A 20 7.17 -2.10 1.40
N PHE A 21 5.99 -1.91 0.84
CA PHE A 21 5.56 -2.52 -0.42
C PHE A 21 5.41 -1.45 -1.50
N ASP A 22 6.03 -1.67 -2.66
CA ASP A 22 5.88 -0.81 -3.83
C ASP A 22 4.59 -1.16 -4.59
N VAL A 23 3.51 -0.41 -4.31
CA VAL A 23 2.20 -0.59 -4.93
C VAL A 23 2.25 -0.27 -6.43
N THR A 24 3.09 0.68 -6.84
CA THR A 24 3.26 1.03 -8.26
C THR A 24 3.87 -0.12 -9.04
N LEU A 25 4.88 -0.79 -8.47
CA LEU A 25 5.49 -1.98 -9.05
C LEU A 25 4.52 -3.16 -9.06
N ALA A 26 3.73 -3.33 -7.99
CA ALA A 26 2.67 -4.36 -7.93
C ALA A 26 1.69 -4.22 -9.12
N GLY A 27 1.20 -3.00 -9.36
CA GLY A 27 0.36 -2.71 -10.53
C GLY A 27 1.06 -2.98 -11.86
N ALA A 28 2.37 -2.75 -11.97
CA ALA A 28 3.15 -3.08 -13.16
C ALA A 28 3.25 -4.59 -13.38
N LEU A 29 3.50 -5.37 -12.33
CA LEU A 29 3.50 -6.84 -12.37
C LEU A 29 2.17 -7.40 -12.85
N LEU A 30 1.06 -6.90 -12.32
CA LEU A 30 -0.29 -7.33 -12.71
C LEU A 30 -0.61 -7.03 -14.18
N ARG A 31 -0.06 -5.97 -14.75
CA ARG A 31 -0.19 -5.67 -16.20
C ARG A 31 0.63 -6.62 -17.07
N THR A 32 1.78 -7.09 -16.59
CA THR A 32 2.64 -8.00 -17.37
C THR A 32 2.22 -9.47 -17.23
N ALA A 33 1.56 -9.82 -16.12
CA ALA A 33 1.01 -11.16 -15.86
C ALA A 33 -0.47 -11.02 -15.50
N PRO A 34 -1.36 -10.73 -16.46
CA PRO A 34 -2.78 -10.55 -16.21
C PRO A 34 -3.42 -11.82 -15.62
N ARG A 35 -4.28 -11.62 -14.65
CA ARG A 35 -5.06 -12.68 -14.00
C ARG A 35 -6.44 -12.17 -13.65
N PRO A 36 -7.45 -13.06 -13.52
CA PRO A 36 -8.76 -12.65 -13.03
C PRO A 36 -8.67 -12.22 -11.57
N PRO A 37 -9.38 -11.15 -11.15
CA PRO A 37 -9.52 -10.85 -9.74
C PRO A 37 -10.39 -11.89 -9.05
N VAL A 38 -10.18 -12.07 -7.76
CA VAL A 38 -11.02 -12.92 -6.90
C VAL A 38 -11.89 -12.03 -6.01
N PRO A 39 -13.13 -12.44 -5.67
CA PRO A 39 -13.95 -11.72 -4.70
C PRO A 39 -13.38 -11.87 -3.29
N ILE A 40 -13.37 -10.78 -2.52
CA ILE A 40 -13.00 -10.79 -1.11
C ILE A 40 -14.15 -10.24 -0.27
N PRO A 41 -14.45 -10.84 0.91
CA PRO A 41 -15.56 -10.44 1.75
C PRO A 41 -15.29 -9.10 2.44
N VAL A 42 -16.12 -8.08 2.17
CA VAL A 42 -15.94 -6.72 2.67
C VAL A 42 -15.97 -6.66 4.19
N GLU A 43 -16.94 -7.33 4.82
CA GLU A 43 -17.11 -7.26 6.28
C GLU A 43 -15.85 -7.73 7.03
N ALA A 44 -15.31 -8.89 6.65
CA ALA A 44 -14.14 -9.47 7.31
C ALA A 44 -12.91 -8.58 7.14
N TRP A 45 -12.68 -8.06 5.92
CA TRP A 45 -11.54 -7.21 5.63
C TRP A 45 -11.69 -5.81 6.24
N ALA A 46 -12.88 -5.21 6.20
CA ALA A 46 -13.12 -3.91 6.83
C ALA A 46 -12.91 -3.98 8.35
N ARG A 47 -13.38 -5.05 9.00
CA ARG A 47 -13.14 -5.30 10.42
C ARG A 47 -11.66 -5.46 10.75
N ALA A 48 -10.93 -6.27 9.97
CA ALA A 48 -9.50 -6.47 10.16
C ALA A 48 -8.68 -5.18 10.02
N TYR A 49 -9.14 -4.27 9.17
CA TYR A 49 -8.50 -2.96 8.93
C TYR A 49 -9.10 -1.82 9.74
N GLY A 50 -10.07 -2.09 10.63
CA GLY A 50 -10.70 -1.07 11.48
C GLY A 50 -11.49 -0.02 10.69
N LEU A 51 -11.97 -0.39 9.49
CA LEU A 51 -12.74 0.47 8.59
C LEU A 51 -14.26 0.37 8.81
N ASP A 52 -14.71 -0.55 9.64
CA ASP A 52 -16.11 -0.78 10.01
C ASP A 52 -16.57 0.08 11.18
N ARG A 53 -15.71 0.96 11.68
CA ARG A 53 -15.98 1.75 12.87
C ARG A 53 -16.60 3.07 12.52
N ASP A 54 -17.66 3.40 13.26
CA ASP A 54 -18.23 4.73 13.30
C ASP A 54 -17.14 5.73 13.75
N PRO A 55 -16.77 6.74 12.94
CA PRO A 55 -15.82 7.77 13.32
C PRO A 55 -16.22 8.51 14.61
N ASP A 56 -17.52 8.56 14.95
CA ASP A 56 -18.03 9.20 16.16
C ASP A 56 -17.85 8.37 17.43
N THR A 57 -17.72 7.05 17.31
CA THR A 57 -17.45 6.17 18.46
C THR A 57 -15.97 6.06 18.80
N GLY A 58 -15.11 6.77 18.13
CA GLY A 58 -13.68 7.07 18.26
C GLY A 58 -12.83 6.44 19.37
N ARG A 59 -13.21 5.31 19.94
CA ARG A 59 -12.57 4.72 21.12
C ARG A 59 -11.81 3.44 20.80
N HIS A 60 -10.49 3.62 20.67
CA HIS A 60 -9.48 2.74 21.24
C HIS A 60 -9.44 1.26 20.85
N ALA A 61 -9.86 0.88 19.69
CA ALA A 61 -9.33 -0.38 19.19
C ALA A 61 -8.12 -0.07 18.34
N ILE A 62 -6.98 -0.44 18.83
CA ILE A 62 -5.72 -0.46 18.08
C ILE A 62 -5.94 -1.44 16.93
N SER A 63 -6.16 -0.91 15.74
CA SER A 63 -6.05 -1.71 14.55
C SER A 63 -4.57 -1.89 14.27
N LEU A 64 -4.06 -3.11 14.35
CA LEU A 64 -2.66 -3.43 13.99
C LEU A 64 -2.38 -3.13 12.52
N ILE A 65 -3.42 -3.09 11.69
CA ILE A 65 -3.39 -2.82 10.25
C ILE A 65 -4.47 -1.78 9.97
N GLY A 66 -4.51 -0.71 10.75
CA GLY A 66 -5.53 0.33 10.59
C GLY A 66 -5.25 1.24 9.40
N PRO A 67 -6.26 2.06 9.01
CA PRO A 67 -6.01 3.11 8.06
C PRO A 67 -4.89 4.00 8.61
N GLY A 68 -3.87 4.26 7.78
CA GLY A 68 -2.80 5.18 8.13
C GLY A 68 -3.34 6.60 8.39
N PRO A 69 -2.52 7.51 8.90
CA PRO A 69 -2.93 8.89 9.18
C PRO A 69 -3.41 9.64 7.91
N ASP A 70 -3.05 9.14 6.73
CA ASP A 70 -3.43 9.72 5.43
C ASP A 70 -4.78 9.20 4.91
N PHE A 71 -5.47 8.33 5.67
CA PHE A 71 -6.77 7.83 5.25
C PHE A 71 -7.82 8.94 5.24
N ASN A 72 -8.44 9.16 4.09
CA ASN A 72 -9.44 10.19 3.88
C ASN A 72 -10.81 9.57 3.52
N PRO A 73 -11.78 9.57 4.46
CA PRO A 73 -13.13 9.04 4.21
C PRO A 73 -13.86 9.76 3.07
N GLY A 74 -13.69 11.07 2.95
CA GLY A 74 -14.29 11.86 1.87
C GLY A 74 -13.77 11.43 0.50
N TYR A 75 -12.46 11.25 0.37
CA TYR A 75 -11.86 10.71 -0.84
C TYR A 75 -12.33 9.27 -1.11
N ALA A 76 -12.45 8.45 -0.08
CA ALA A 76 -12.93 7.07 -0.22
C ALA A 76 -14.27 7.01 -0.93
N MET A 77 -15.19 7.92 -0.64
CA MET A 77 -16.51 7.96 -1.26
C MET A 77 -16.48 8.31 -2.76
N THR A 78 -15.38 8.84 -3.27
CA THR A 78 -15.20 9.12 -4.71
C THR A 78 -14.63 7.93 -5.49
N THR A 79 -14.11 6.92 -4.80
CA THR A 79 -13.50 5.73 -5.45
C THR A 79 -14.55 4.78 -6.03
N ASP A 80 -14.13 3.89 -6.93
CA ASP A 80 -14.99 2.82 -7.48
C ASP A 80 -14.67 1.48 -6.79
N PRO A 81 -15.60 0.92 -5.97
CA PRO A 81 -15.42 -0.41 -5.38
C PRO A 81 -15.43 -1.56 -6.39
N GLY A 82 -15.74 -1.29 -7.67
CA GLY A 82 -15.63 -2.25 -8.76
C GLY A 82 -14.20 -2.42 -9.27
N GLU A 83 -13.31 -1.46 -9.02
CA GLU A 83 -11.89 -1.61 -9.33
C GLU A 83 -11.21 -2.58 -8.35
N PRO A 84 -10.40 -3.54 -8.85
CA PRO A 84 -9.76 -4.53 -7.98
C PRO A 84 -8.78 -3.91 -6.98
N ALA A 85 -8.85 -4.36 -5.74
CA ALA A 85 -7.83 -4.14 -4.72
C ALA A 85 -6.58 -5.00 -5.01
N ILE A 86 -5.48 -4.81 -4.25
CA ILE A 86 -4.27 -5.63 -4.37
C ILE A 86 -3.94 -6.25 -3.02
N LEU A 87 -3.83 -7.58 -3.01
CA LEU A 87 -3.39 -8.37 -1.87
C LEU A 87 -1.98 -8.90 -2.12
N ALA A 88 -1.10 -8.72 -1.15
CA ALA A 88 0.22 -9.35 -1.09
C ALA A 88 0.13 -10.65 -0.30
N THR A 89 0.80 -11.72 -0.74
CA THR A 89 0.94 -12.97 0.02
C THR A 89 2.19 -12.90 0.89
N LEU A 90 2.00 -12.76 2.20
CA LEU A 90 3.10 -12.81 3.15
C LEU A 90 3.60 -14.24 3.34
N THR A 91 4.90 -14.37 3.59
CA THR A 91 5.53 -15.64 3.98
C THR A 91 6.08 -15.52 5.39
N GLY A 92 5.87 -16.56 6.18
CA GLY A 92 6.49 -16.73 7.49
C GLY A 92 8.00 -17.04 7.38
N PRO A 93 8.68 -17.17 8.55
CA PRO A 93 10.11 -17.52 8.60
C PRO A 93 10.44 -18.84 7.91
N ASP A 94 9.51 -19.76 7.91
CA ASP A 94 9.67 -21.11 7.31
C ASP A 94 9.36 -21.14 5.81
N GLY A 95 9.09 -19.98 5.20
CA GLY A 95 8.71 -19.87 3.80
C GLY A 95 7.25 -20.20 3.47
N GLU A 96 6.47 -20.65 4.48
CA GLU A 96 5.05 -20.94 4.31
C GLU A 96 4.20 -19.69 4.20
N PRO A 97 3.12 -19.69 3.43
CA PRO A 97 2.21 -18.57 3.35
C PRO A 97 1.64 -18.20 4.73
N ALA A 98 1.91 -16.98 5.17
CA ALA A 98 1.42 -16.46 6.46
C ALA A 98 0.07 -15.73 6.33
N GLY A 99 -0.44 -15.59 5.13
CA GLY A 99 -1.74 -14.99 4.82
C GLY A 99 -1.65 -13.79 3.88
N PRO A 100 -2.79 -13.36 3.35
CA PRO A 100 -2.86 -12.20 2.49
C PRO A 100 -2.88 -10.89 3.29
N LEU A 101 -2.26 -9.85 2.73
CA LEU A 101 -2.24 -8.49 3.24
C LEU A 101 -2.78 -7.54 2.17
N LEU A 102 -3.78 -6.72 2.49
CA LEU A 102 -4.26 -5.68 1.61
C LEU A 102 -3.24 -4.53 1.56
N ILE A 103 -2.61 -4.32 0.42
CA ILE A 103 -1.59 -3.28 0.21
C ILE A 103 -2.10 -2.10 -0.64
N ASP A 104 -3.20 -2.30 -1.36
CA ASP A 104 -3.92 -1.25 -2.08
C ASP A 104 -5.43 -1.52 -2.08
N GLY A 105 -6.23 -0.44 -2.02
CA GLY A 105 -7.68 -0.52 -2.08
C GLY A 105 -8.40 -0.26 -0.74
N CYS A 106 -7.72 0.23 0.29
CA CYS A 106 -8.33 0.60 1.58
C CYS A 106 -9.52 1.55 1.42
N HIS A 107 -9.41 2.56 0.55
CA HIS A 107 -10.50 3.52 0.31
C HIS A 107 -11.71 2.85 -0.39
N ARG A 108 -11.45 1.93 -1.34
CA ARG A 108 -12.50 1.16 -2.02
C ARG A 108 -13.21 0.21 -1.05
N LEU A 109 -12.43 -0.45 -0.18
CA LEU A 109 -12.96 -1.33 0.86
C LEU A 109 -13.84 -0.56 1.86
N TYR A 110 -13.40 0.63 2.30
CA TYR A 110 -14.21 1.49 3.17
C TYR A 110 -15.54 1.88 2.52
N LYS A 111 -15.50 2.37 1.27
CA LYS A 111 -16.74 2.70 0.55
C LYS A 111 -17.66 1.49 0.42
N ALA A 112 -17.12 0.34 0.09
CA ALA A 112 -17.89 -0.90 -0.01
C ALA A 112 -18.57 -1.26 1.32
N ALA A 113 -17.85 -1.12 2.44
CA ALA A 113 -18.41 -1.35 3.78
C ALA A 113 -19.53 -0.37 4.12
N VAL A 114 -19.31 0.93 3.91
CA VAL A 114 -20.32 1.97 4.19
C VAL A 114 -21.56 1.82 3.31
N THR A 115 -21.39 1.37 2.06
CA THR A 115 -22.53 1.17 1.13
C THR A 115 -23.15 -0.22 1.20
N GLY A 116 -22.73 -1.07 2.17
CA GLY A 116 -23.31 -2.40 2.39
C GLY A 116 -23.00 -3.42 1.29
N ARG A 117 -21.90 -3.24 0.57
CA ARG A 117 -21.47 -4.20 -0.45
C ARG A 117 -20.86 -5.44 0.20
N ALA A 118 -21.27 -6.64 -0.20
CA ALA A 118 -20.82 -7.88 0.40
C ALA A 118 -19.36 -8.23 0.01
N GLU A 119 -18.97 -7.93 -1.23
CA GLU A 119 -17.66 -8.31 -1.78
C GLU A 119 -17.10 -7.21 -2.68
N ILE A 120 -15.77 -7.14 -2.77
CA ILE A 120 -15.05 -6.38 -3.79
C ILE A 120 -14.05 -7.29 -4.52
N PRO A 121 -13.71 -7.00 -5.79
CA PRO A 121 -12.68 -7.74 -6.51
C PRO A 121 -11.29 -7.41 -5.94
N ALA A 122 -10.38 -8.39 -5.98
CA ALA A 122 -8.99 -8.20 -5.58
C ALA A 122 -8.05 -9.06 -6.44
N PHE A 123 -6.90 -8.52 -6.80
CA PHE A 123 -5.78 -9.30 -7.32
C PHE A 123 -4.94 -9.83 -6.16
N VAL A 124 -4.53 -11.09 -6.26
CA VAL A 124 -3.64 -11.71 -5.27
C VAL A 124 -2.26 -11.88 -5.90
N LEU A 125 -1.26 -11.24 -5.32
CA LEU A 125 0.14 -11.45 -5.69
C LEU A 125 0.64 -12.76 -5.09
N THR A 126 1.42 -13.50 -5.85
CA THR A 126 2.13 -14.67 -5.32
C THR A 126 3.17 -14.25 -4.27
N ALA A 127 3.65 -15.20 -3.46
CA ALA A 127 4.74 -14.94 -2.52
C ALA A 127 6.00 -14.41 -3.22
N ALA A 128 6.34 -14.94 -4.39
CA ALA A 128 7.48 -14.48 -5.17
C ALA A 128 7.30 -13.03 -5.67
N GLU A 129 6.13 -12.67 -6.18
CA GLU A 129 5.82 -11.30 -6.59
C GLU A 129 5.82 -10.35 -5.39
N THR A 130 5.29 -10.79 -4.24
CA THR A 130 5.33 -10.01 -3.00
C THR A 130 6.76 -9.70 -2.56
N LEU A 131 7.68 -10.66 -2.68
CA LEU A 131 9.09 -10.45 -2.37
C LEU A 131 9.74 -9.42 -3.31
N LEU A 132 9.35 -9.39 -4.60
CA LEU A 132 9.89 -8.43 -5.57
C LEU A 132 9.50 -6.98 -5.25
N ILE A 133 8.32 -6.77 -4.67
CA ILE A 133 7.80 -5.42 -4.34
C ILE A 133 8.11 -4.99 -2.91
N ARG A 134 8.61 -5.91 -2.06
CA ARG A 134 8.88 -5.67 -0.66
C ARG A 134 10.30 -5.16 -0.43
N SER A 135 10.44 -4.17 0.44
CA SER A 135 11.72 -3.70 0.97
C SER A 135 11.66 -3.54 2.48
N ASP A 136 12.82 -3.38 3.13
CA ASP A 136 12.91 -3.10 4.56
C ASP A 136 12.63 -1.61 4.80
N ALA A 137 11.71 -1.30 5.71
CA ALA A 137 11.35 0.07 6.07
C ALA A 137 12.51 0.86 6.73
N VAL A 138 13.49 0.16 7.33
CA VAL A 138 14.68 0.78 7.93
C VAL A 138 15.59 1.34 6.85
N LEU A 139 15.68 0.66 5.70
CA LEU A 139 16.45 1.11 4.55
C LEU A 139 15.69 2.14 3.70
N GLY A 140 14.41 2.31 3.98
CA GLY A 140 13.50 3.13 3.17
C GLY A 140 13.15 2.48 1.81
N PRO A 141 12.25 3.11 1.06
CA PRO A 141 11.94 2.66 -0.29
C PRO A 141 13.20 2.78 -1.19
N PRO A 142 13.39 1.86 -2.16
CA PRO A 142 14.48 1.96 -3.10
C PRO A 142 14.43 3.32 -3.79
N ARG A 143 15.53 4.08 -3.69
CA ARG A 143 15.60 5.35 -4.43
C ARG A 143 15.55 5.05 -5.92
N PRO A 144 14.70 5.78 -6.69
CA PRO A 144 14.76 5.67 -8.14
C PRO A 144 16.21 5.91 -8.60
N ALA A 145 16.70 5.07 -9.51
CA ALA A 145 18.03 5.24 -10.07
C ALA A 145 18.15 6.68 -10.60
N ARG A 146 19.11 7.41 -10.09
CA ARG A 146 19.37 8.80 -10.51
C ARG A 146 19.74 8.78 -11.99
N PRO A 147 19.08 9.58 -12.85
CA PRO A 147 19.47 9.65 -14.24
C PRO A 147 20.94 10.11 -14.33
N PRO A 148 21.76 9.48 -15.17
CA PRO A 148 23.14 9.90 -15.35
C PRO A 148 23.16 11.36 -15.80
N GLY A 149 23.87 12.23 -15.08
CA GLY A 149 24.12 13.63 -15.47
C GLY A 149 23.53 14.75 -14.60
N THR A 150 22.75 14.45 -13.54
CA THR A 150 22.33 15.52 -12.62
C THR A 150 23.42 15.77 -11.56
N ALA A 151 24.22 16.80 -11.75
CA ALA A 151 25.17 17.31 -10.75
C ALA A 151 24.38 17.75 -9.48
N GLN A 152 24.89 17.39 -8.32
CA GLN A 152 24.34 17.81 -7.04
C GLN A 152 24.60 19.30 -6.87
N PRO A 153 23.57 20.13 -6.56
CA PRO A 153 23.83 21.54 -6.23
C PRO A 153 24.75 21.60 -5.01
N PRO A 154 25.68 22.55 -4.96
CA PRO A 154 26.60 22.69 -3.82
C PRO A 154 25.81 22.91 -2.54
N HIS A 155 26.14 22.14 -1.51
CA HIS A 155 25.59 22.34 -0.16
C HIS A 155 26.01 23.71 0.34
N HIS A 156 25.08 24.66 0.43
CA HIS A 156 25.28 25.87 1.20
C HIS A 156 25.47 25.49 2.66
N ARG A 157 26.71 25.56 3.14
CA ARG A 157 27.01 25.61 4.56
C ARG A 157 26.44 26.91 5.11
N ASN A 158 25.27 26.84 5.72
CA ASN A 158 24.84 27.90 6.61
C ASN A 158 25.74 27.90 7.85
N GLY A 159 26.73 28.82 7.84
CA GLY A 159 27.41 29.23 9.03
C GLY A 159 26.42 29.99 9.92
N GLY A 160 25.92 29.36 10.96
CA GLY A 160 25.14 29.97 12.04
C GLY A 160 26.08 30.24 13.20
N GLU A 161 26.35 31.52 13.44
CA GLU A 161 27.05 32.02 14.62
C GLU A 161 26.31 31.67 15.92
N PRO A 162 27.05 31.45 17.03
CA PRO A 162 26.44 31.33 18.35
C PRO A 162 26.09 32.73 18.89
N ARG A 163 24.85 32.93 19.27
CA ARG A 163 24.46 34.06 20.12
C ARG A 163 24.05 33.56 21.48
N CYS A 164 24.60 34.28 22.47
CA CYS A 164 24.42 34.19 23.90
C CYS A 164 23.06 33.80 24.43
#